data_f7f400051a17f0df01891f447b875965
#
_entry.id   f7f400051a17f0df01891f447b875965
#
_cell.length_a   1.000
_cell.length_b   1.000
_cell.length_c   1.000
_cell.angle_alpha   90.00
_cell.angle_beta   90.00
_cell.angle_gamma   90.00
#
_symmetry.space_group_name_H-M   'P 1'
#
loop_
_entity.id
_entity.type
_entity.pdbx_description
1 polymer ?
#
loop_
_entity_poly.entity_id
_entity_poly.type
_entity_poly.pdbx_seq_one_letter_code
_entity_poly.pdbx_strand_id
1 'polypeptide(L)'
;MKILQIVPSISLVYGGPSQMVLGLSSALAKAGVEITIATTNSNGDVGQAPLDVPLGVPVAQNGYEIYYFRCSPFRRYKFSIELLQWLHKNSKAYDLAHIHALFSPVSSCSAAIARSQQLPYILRPLGTLDPADLQKKRQLKRLYAAVLERPNLAGAAAIHFTSEQEAKTSERFNTVTRDVVLPLGVSLPPSASSSIHEKYGIPKNKPILLFMSRIDPKKGLDLLLPVLENLGSDFHFVLAGGNPQDPSYEATIRDRIQYSQLKDKTSIVGFVTGGEKTALLEAADLFVLPSYYENFGIAVAEAMSVGTPVVISDQVHIWQDIERSRSGWIAQCNVESLTQALKEALANRVEQIQRGKNAQIFAQQNYSWDAIAQQVIKTYQDLI
;
A
#
# COMPACT_ATOMS: atom_id res chain seq x y z
N MET A 1 12.34 -2.08 24.26
CA MET A 1 12.39 -2.91 23.06
C MET A 1 13.02 -2.09 21.95
N LYS A 2 14.07 -2.62 21.36
CA LYS A 2 14.86 -1.96 20.32
C LYS A 2 14.74 -2.72 18.99
N ILE A 3 14.11 -2.11 18.00
CA ILE A 3 13.72 -2.75 16.74
C ILE A 3 14.50 -2.14 15.58
N LEU A 4 15.01 -3.02 14.73
CA LEU A 4 15.70 -2.65 13.51
C LEU A 4 14.78 -2.87 12.30
N GLN A 5 14.37 -1.79 11.62
CA GLN A 5 13.67 -1.86 10.33
C GLN A 5 14.70 -1.89 9.21
N ILE A 6 14.68 -2.90 8.36
CA ILE A 6 15.59 -2.99 7.20
C ILE A 6 14.78 -2.89 5.93
N VAL A 7 15.07 -1.90 5.10
CA VAL A 7 14.34 -1.65 3.87
C VAL A 7 15.30 -1.23 2.75
N PRO A 8 15.11 -1.72 1.51
CA PRO A 8 16.02 -1.40 0.41
C PRO A 8 16.12 0.09 0.10
N SER A 9 15.04 0.83 0.22
CA SER A 9 14.99 2.30 0.10
C SER A 9 13.75 2.85 0.77
N ILE A 10 13.86 4.05 1.32
CA ILE A 10 12.75 4.85 1.85
C ILE A 10 12.47 6.11 1.02
N SER A 11 13.11 6.25 -0.15
CA SER A 11 12.79 7.36 -1.05
C SER A 11 11.31 7.34 -1.44
N LEU A 12 10.66 8.51 -1.39
CA LEU A 12 9.24 8.67 -1.73
C LEU A 12 8.92 8.39 -3.21
N VAL A 13 9.93 8.33 -4.06
CA VAL A 13 9.81 7.90 -5.47
C VAL A 13 9.22 6.49 -5.59
N TYR A 14 9.46 5.63 -4.58
CA TYR A 14 8.91 4.27 -4.56
C TYR A 14 7.48 4.20 -4.01
N GLY A 15 6.91 5.33 -3.58
CA GLY A 15 5.50 5.44 -3.19
C GLY A 15 5.14 4.72 -1.89
N GLY A 16 4.06 3.94 -1.94
CA GLY A 16 3.45 3.31 -0.77
C GLY A 16 4.39 2.55 0.17
N PRO A 17 5.29 1.66 -0.29
CA PRO A 17 6.19 0.92 0.58
C PRO A 17 7.06 1.81 1.48
N SER A 18 7.60 2.90 0.93
CA SER A 18 8.42 3.86 1.69
C SER A 18 7.59 4.62 2.73
N GLN A 19 6.42 5.12 2.34
CA GLN A 19 5.51 5.80 3.25
C GLN A 19 5.05 4.90 4.40
N MET A 20 4.82 3.62 4.11
CA MET A 20 4.42 2.63 5.11
C MET A 20 5.49 2.37 6.16
N VAL A 21 6.76 2.22 5.76
CA VAL A 21 7.85 2.01 6.73
C VAL A 21 8.06 3.24 7.59
N LEU A 22 8.03 4.44 7.00
CA LEU A 22 8.17 5.70 7.72
C LEU A 22 7.01 5.93 8.71
N GLY A 23 5.76 5.69 8.26
CA GLY A 23 4.57 5.81 9.09
C GLY A 23 4.55 4.83 10.25
N LEU A 24 4.86 3.56 10.00
CA LEU A 24 4.99 2.53 11.02
C LEU A 24 6.08 2.89 12.04
N SER A 25 7.26 3.30 11.58
CA SER A 25 8.38 3.66 12.45
C SER A 25 8.04 4.84 13.35
N SER A 26 7.35 5.87 12.80
CA SER A 26 6.89 7.01 13.57
C SER A 26 5.84 6.62 14.62
N ALA A 27 4.89 5.76 14.27
CA ALA A 27 3.86 5.30 15.20
C ALA A 27 4.43 4.43 16.33
N LEU A 28 5.37 3.53 16.02
CA LEU A 28 6.06 2.72 17.00
C LEU A 28 6.92 3.56 17.95
N ALA A 29 7.65 4.55 17.41
CA ALA A 29 8.45 5.47 18.22
C ALA A 29 7.57 6.30 19.18
N LYS A 30 6.44 6.82 18.68
CA LYS A 30 5.43 7.51 19.50
C LYS A 30 4.87 6.62 20.62
N ALA A 31 4.76 5.31 20.36
CA ALA A 31 4.34 4.32 21.35
C ALA A 31 5.47 3.84 22.29
N GLY A 32 6.66 4.45 22.24
CA GLY A 32 7.78 4.18 23.16
C GLY A 32 8.71 3.06 22.73
N VAL A 33 8.65 2.60 21.48
CA VAL A 33 9.59 1.61 20.92
C VAL A 33 10.81 2.34 20.35
N GLU A 34 12.01 1.88 20.68
CA GLU A 34 13.25 2.41 20.08
C GLU A 34 13.41 1.83 18.68
N ILE A 35 13.32 2.69 17.67
CA ILE A 35 13.33 2.30 16.26
C ILE A 35 14.58 2.83 15.55
N THR A 36 15.26 1.94 14.85
CA THR A 36 16.30 2.29 13.89
C THR A 36 15.92 1.78 12.51
N ILE A 37 16.03 2.61 11.48
CA ILE A 37 15.87 2.21 10.08
C ILE A 37 17.27 2.09 9.45
N ALA A 38 17.59 0.94 8.88
CA ALA A 38 18.78 0.75 8.03
C ALA A 38 18.32 0.65 6.56
N THR A 39 18.83 1.55 5.72
CA THR A 39 18.41 1.67 4.32
C THR A 39 19.53 2.13 3.41
N THR A 40 19.32 2.08 2.09
CA THR A 40 20.25 2.66 1.14
C THR A 40 19.85 4.07 0.72
N ASN A 41 20.80 4.86 0.20
CA ASN A 41 20.52 6.16 -0.38
C ASN A 41 19.97 6.09 -1.81
N SER A 42 19.40 4.95 -2.23
CA SER A 42 18.78 4.79 -3.55
C SER A 42 17.58 5.72 -3.71
N ASN A 43 17.54 6.44 -4.84
CA ASN A 43 16.48 7.37 -5.19
C ASN A 43 16.04 7.11 -6.65
N GLY A 44 15.18 6.13 -6.85
CA GLY A 44 14.80 5.65 -8.19
C GLY A 44 15.76 4.59 -8.74
N ASP A 45 15.29 3.86 -9.76
CA ASP A 45 16.01 2.72 -10.34
C ASP A 45 16.94 3.16 -11.49
N VAL A 46 16.63 4.27 -12.18
CA VAL A 46 17.36 4.78 -13.34
C VAL A 46 17.33 6.32 -13.37
N GLY A 47 18.46 6.93 -13.65
CA GLY A 47 18.55 8.35 -14.07
C GLY A 47 18.47 9.40 -12.94
N GLN A 48 18.02 9.07 -11.75
CA GLN A 48 17.93 10.01 -10.64
C GLN A 48 19.21 10.02 -9.79
N ALA A 49 19.60 11.18 -9.25
CA ALA A 49 20.70 11.24 -8.29
C ALA A 49 20.32 10.46 -7.01
N PRO A 50 21.28 9.82 -6.33
CA PRO A 50 21.05 9.27 -4.98
C PRO A 50 20.51 10.35 -4.04
N LEU A 51 19.84 9.92 -2.97
CA LEU A 51 19.47 10.85 -1.90
C LEU A 51 20.72 11.53 -1.36
N ASP A 52 20.67 12.86 -1.23
CA ASP A 52 21.71 13.66 -0.60
C ASP A 52 21.49 13.64 0.91
N VAL A 53 22.09 12.65 1.57
CA VAL A 53 21.92 12.38 3.00
C VAL A 53 23.25 11.93 3.62
N PRO A 54 23.47 12.16 4.92
CA PRO A 54 24.63 11.62 5.63
C PRO A 54 24.68 10.10 5.56
N LEU A 55 25.84 9.52 5.25
CA LEU A 55 26.02 8.07 5.13
C LEU A 55 26.72 7.48 6.36
N GLY A 56 26.26 6.32 6.82
CA GLY A 56 26.87 5.54 7.91
C GLY A 56 26.73 6.17 9.30
N VAL A 57 25.98 7.25 9.45
CA VAL A 57 25.72 7.94 10.71
C VAL A 57 24.22 8.04 10.97
N PRO A 58 23.77 8.10 12.25
CA PRO A 58 22.36 8.24 12.56
C PRO A 58 21.81 9.61 12.19
N VAL A 59 20.66 9.60 11.54
CA VAL A 59 19.86 10.79 11.21
C VAL A 59 18.57 10.70 12.01
N ALA A 60 18.37 11.58 12.99
CA ALA A 60 17.15 11.60 13.80
C ALA A 60 15.97 12.15 13.00
N GLN A 61 14.84 11.46 13.05
CA GLN A 61 13.61 11.85 12.38
C GLN A 61 12.38 11.33 13.15
N ASN A 62 11.44 12.20 13.51
CA ASN A 62 10.14 11.82 14.11
C ASN A 62 10.21 10.80 15.26
N GLY A 63 11.24 10.89 16.13
CA GLY A 63 11.41 10.01 17.27
C GLY A 63 12.12 8.67 16.99
N TYR A 64 12.62 8.45 15.78
CA TYR A 64 13.44 7.30 15.40
C TYR A 64 14.71 7.74 14.68
N GLU A 65 15.66 6.81 14.47
CA GLU A 65 16.92 7.04 13.78
C GLU A 65 16.96 6.34 12.43
N ILE A 66 17.60 6.95 11.43
CA ILE A 66 17.82 6.37 10.11
C ILE A 66 19.33 6.32 9.83
N TYR A 67 19.83 5.15 9.45
CA TYR A 67 21.14 4.96 8.89
C TYR A 67 21.03 4.76 7.39
N TYR A 68 21.57 5.70 6.62
CA TYR A 68 21.68 5.58 5.17
C TYR A 68 23.03 5.00 4.78
N PHE A 69 23.04 4.08 3.84
CA PHE A 69 24.25 3.47 3.31
C PHE A 69 24.32 3.66 1.80
N ARG A 70 25.55 3.69 1.28
CA ARG A 70 25.75 3.85 -0.16
C ARG A 70 25.15 2.69 -0.93
N CYS A 71 24.26 3.01 -1.86
CA CYS A 71 23.75 2.04 -2.82
C CYS A 71 24.82 1.72 -3.86
N SER A 72 24.95 0.46 -4.23
CA SER A 72 25.86 0.04 -5.32
C SER A 72 25.50 0.74 -6.63
N PRO A 73 26.45 0.85 -7.60
CA PRO A 73 26.18 1.45 -8.92
C PRO A 73 24.99 0.81 -9.66
N PHE A 74 24.71 -0.47 -9.41
CA PHE A 74 23.55 -1.19 -9.95
C PHE A 74 22.29 -0.91 -9.12
N ARG A 75 21.82 0.33 -9.12
CA ARG A 75 20.72 0.87 -8.30
C ARG A 75 19.45 0.03 -8.32
N ARG A 76 19.14 -0.61 -9.44
CA ARG A 76 17.97 -1.49 -9.57
C ARG A 76 17.93 -2.58 -8.50
N TYR A 77 19.10 -3.05 -8.06
CA TYR A 77 19.21 -4.12 -7.07
C TYR A 77 19.30 -3.60 -5.63
N LYS A 78 19.46 -2.27 -5.44
CA LYS A 78 19.54 -1.62 -4.12
C LYS A 78 20.48 -2.34 -3.14
N PHE A 79 21.62 -2.83 -3.65
CA PHE A 79 22.59 -3.55 -2.85
C PHE A 79 23.55 -2.59 -2.12
N SER A 80 23.94 -2.91 -0.88
CA SER A 80 24.91 -2.14 -0.10
C SER A 80 25.76 -3.05 0.80
N ILE A 81 27.03 -3.13 0.51
CA ILE A 81 28.00 -3.87 1.34
C ILE A 81 28.16 -3.20 2.70
N GLU A 82 28.18 -1.87 2.74
CA GLU A 82 28.32 -1.09 3.97
C GLU A 82 27.18 -1.37 4.95
N LEU A 83 25.93 -1.46 4.45
CA LEU A 83 24.76 -1.83 5.26
C LEU A 83 24.94 -3.23 5.86
N LEU A 84 25.36 -4.21 5.05
CA LEU A 84 25.51 -5.59 5.50
C LEU A 84 26.64 -5.72 6.55
N GLN A 85 27.74 -5.01 6.35
CA GLN A 85 28.84 -4.96 7.33
C GLN A 85 28.40 -4.29 8.64
N TRP A 86 27.68 -3.19 8.53
CA TRP A 86 27.12 -2.50 9.69
C TRP A 86 26.14 -3.39 10.45
N LEU A 87 25.22 -4.07 9.76
CA LEU A 87 24.28 -5.02 10.35
C LEU A 87 25.00 -6.14 11.10
N HIS A 88 26.01 -6.75 10.48
CA HIS A 88 26.79 -7.82 11.11
C HIS A 88 27.44 -7.36 12.43
N LYS A 89 27.94 -6.13 12.49
CA LYS A 89 28.59 -5.57 13.69
C LYS A 89 27.59 -5.15 14.78
N ASN A 90 26.39 -4.71 14.40
CA ASN A 90 25.45 -4.07 15.31
C ASN A 90 24.20 -4.91 15.64
N SER A 91 24.04 -6.09 15.01
CA SER A 91 22.85 -6.95 15.17
C SER A 91 22.50 -7.25 16.64
N LYS A 92 23.50 -7.47 17.48
CA LYS A 92 23.33 -7.78 18.92
C LYS A 92 22.79 -6.62 19.77
N ALA A 93 22.72 -5.41 19.21
CA ALA A 93 22.15 -4.26 19.90
C ALA A 93 20.62 -4.16 19.75
N TYR A 94 20.01 -5.07 18.97
CA TYR A 94 18.58 -5.06 18.69
C TYR A 94 17.92 -6.35 19.18
N ASP A 95 16.66 -6.22 19.60
CA ASP A 95 15.85 -7.34 20.07
C ASP A 95 15.24 -8.11 18.89
N LEU A 96 14.90 -7.40 17.78
CA LEU A 96 14.29 -7.97 16.59
C LEU A 96 14.57 -7.10 15.36
N ALA A 97 14.71 -7.75 14.19
CA ALA A 97 14.75 -7.09 12.90
C ALA A 97 13.44 -7.30 12.12
N HIS A 98 12.88 -6.23 11.54
CA HIS A 98 11.76 -6.30 10.61
C HIS A 98 12.26 -5.94 9.21
N ILE A 99 12.32 -6.93 8.33
CA ILE A 99 12.98 -6.84 7.02
C ILE A 99 11.92 -6.78 5.92
N HIS A 100 11.96 -5.70 5.14
CA HIS A 100 10.99 -5.42 4.10
C HIS A 100 11.51 -5.76 2.71
N ALA A 101 10.62 -6.21 1.84
CA ALA A 101 10.83 -6.69 0.48
C ALA A 101 11.62 -8.00 0.40
N LEU A 102 11.06 -9.00 -0.28
CA LEU A 102 11.79 -10.18 -0.70
C LEU A 102 12.32 -9.98 -2.14
N PHE A 103 13.17 -10.87 -2.59
CA PHE A 103 13.85 -10.79 -3.90
C PHE A 103 14.65 -9.48 -4.10
N SER A 104 15.03 -8.85 -3.00
CA SER A 104 15.97 -7.73 -2.97
C SER A 104 17.27 -8.18 -2.33
N PRO A 105 18.42 -8.07 -3.01
CA PRO A 105 19.68 -8.57 -2.49
C PRO A 105 20.03 -8.05 -1.09
N VAL A 106 19.75 -6.77 -0.81
CA VAL A 106 20.02 -6.22 0.53
C VAL A 106 19.14 -6.86 1.59
N SER A 107 17.85 -7.06 1.32
CA SER A 107 16.93 -7.70 2.28
C SER A 107 17.25 -9.18 2.48
N SER A 108 17.49 -9.91 1.38
CA SER A 108 17.82 -11.34 1.44
C SER A 108 19.14 -11.61 2.19
N CYS A 109 20.18 -10.80 1.94
CA CYS A 109 21.45 -10.89 2.66
C CYS A 109 21.31 -10.44 4.13
N SER A 110 20.49 -9.42 4.40
CA SER A 110 20.22 -8.99 5.77
C SER A 110 19.52 -10.08 6.59
N ALA A 111 18.55 -10.78 6.01
CA ALA A 111 17.90 -11.92 6.66
C ALA A 111 18.90 -13.07 6.94
N ALA A 112 19.80 -13.37 6.00
CA ALA A 112 20.85 -14.35 6.21
C ALA A 112 21.82 -13.95 7.34
N ILE A 113 22.17 -12.67 7.44
CA ILE A 113 23.00 -12.15 8.53
C ILE A 113 22.24 -12.23 9.86
N ALA A 114 20.99 -11.76 9.92
CA ALA A 114 20.16 -11.83 11.14
C ALA A 114 20.10 -13.27 11.66
N ARG A 115 19.82 -14.24 10.78
CA ARG A 115 19.82 -15.66 11.11
C ARG A 115 21.19 -16.15 11.63
N SER A 116 22.29 -15.78 10.99
CA SER A 116 23.63 -16.19 11.41
C SER A 116 24.05 -15.57 12.74
N GLN A 117 23.54 -14.40 13.07
CA GLN A 117 23.78 -13.69 14.33
C GLN A 117 22.74 -14.01 15.42
N GLN A 118 21.79 -14.92 15.13
CA GLN A 118 20.70 -15.30 16.05
C GLN A 118 19.81 -14.12 16.43
N LEU A 119 19.71 -13.08 15.60
CA LEU A 119 18.76 -11.98 15.76
C LEU A 119 17.40 -12.44 15.24
N PRO A 120 16.33 -12.52 16.07
CA PRO A 120 14.98 -12.80 15.59
C PRO A 120 14.59 -11.82 14.49
N TYR A 121 13.92 -12.30 13.44
CA TYR A 121 13.50 -11.39 12.38
C TYR A 121 12.15 -11.76 11.77
N ILE A 122 11.42 -10.72 11.37
CA ILE A 122 10.19 -10.80 10.60
C ILE A 122 10.51 -10.45 9.14
N LEU A 123 9.95 -11.19 8.20
CA LEU A 123 10.01 -10.86 6.77
C LEU A 123 8.66 -10.32 6.31
N ARG A 124 8.68 -9.20 5.61
CA ARG A 124 7.49 -8.63 4.97
C ARG A 124 7.64 -8.66 3.45
N PRO A 125 6.90 -9.52 2.74
CA PRO A 125 7.07 -9.75 1.31
C PRO A 125 6.75 -8.56 0.41
N LEU A 126 5.81 -7.68 0.79
CA LEU A 126 5.30 -6.59 -0.06
C LEU A 126 4.67 -7.10 -1.38
N GLY A 127 3.94 -8.20 -1.32
CA GLY A 127 3.28 -8.82 -2.48
C GLY A 127 4.22 -9.60 -3.42
N THR A 128 5.52 -9.68 -3.15
CA THR A 128 6.47 -10.37 -4.03
C THR A 128 6.35 -11.91 -4.01
N LEU A 129 5.61 -12.47 -3.06
CA LEU A 129 5.27 -13.90 -2.98
C LEU A 129 3.97 -14.24 -3.73
N ASP A 130 3.31 -13.24 -4.32
CA ASP A 130 2.11 -13.48 -5.11
C ASP A 130 2.44 -14.31 -6.36
N PRO A 131 1.64 -15.37 -6.68
CA PRO A 131 1.87 -16.22 -7.83
C PRO A 131 1.95 -15.46 -9.15
N ALA A 132 1.15 -14.40 -9.35
CA ALA A 132 1.20 -13.60 -10.57
C ALA A 132 2.50 -12.79 -10.70
N ASP A 133 3.04 -12.29 -9.57
CA ASP A 133 4.35 -11.62 -9.60
C ASP A 133 5.50 -12.61 -9.80
N LEU A 134 5.39 -13.81 -9.26
CA LEU A 134 6.38 -14.88 -9.43
C LEU A 134 6.45 -15.44 -10.86
N GLN A 135 5.42 -15.29 -11.68
CA GLN A 135 5.45 -15.65 -13.11
C GLN A 135 6.47 -14.81 -13.89
N LYS A 136 6.69 -13.56 -13.49
CA LYS A 136 7.69 -12.70 -14.11
C LYS A 136 9.09 -13.23 -13.80
N LYS A 137 9.87 -13.57 -14.86
CA LYS A 137 11.23 -14.14 -14.72
C LYS A 137 11.27 -15.42 -13.86
N ARG A 138 10.28 -16.29 -14.00
CA ARG A 138 10.00 -17.46 -13.16
C ARG A 138 11.20 -18.31 -12.81
N GLN A 139 12.03 -18.66 -13.80
CA GLN A 139 13.21 -19.52 -13.57
C GLN A 139 14.25 -18.84 -12.67
N LEU A 140 14.55 -17.55 -12.93
CA LEU A 140 15.50 -16.79 -12.13
C LEU A 140 14.99 -16.62 -10.68
N LYS A 141 13.71 -16.31 -10.52
CA LYS A 141 13.08 -16.18 -9.19
C LYS A 141 13.08 -17.52 -8.45
N ARG A 142 12.84 -18.64 -9.13
CA ARG A 142 12.91 -19.97 -8.51
C ARG A 142 14.32 -20.30 -8.00
N LEU A 143 15.34 -20.05 -8.80
CA LEU A 143 16.74 -20.28 -8.38
C LEU A 143 17.10 -19.36 -7.20
N TYR A 144 16.77 -18.08 -7.29
CA TYR A 144 16.99 -17.12 -6.21
C TYR A 144 16.26 -17.53 -4.92
N ALA A 145 15.00 -17.96 -5.05
CA ALA A 145 14.22 -18.44 -3.93
C ALA A 145 14.83 -19.69 -3.29
N ALA A 146 15.28 -20.65 -4.07
CA ALA A 146 15.90 -21.88 -3.55
C ALA A 146 17.16 -21.62 -2.72
N VAL A 147 17.98 -20.65 -3.15
CA VAL A 147 19.30 -20.38 -2.53
C VAL A 147 19.17 -19.39 -1.36
N LEU A 148 18.34 -18.35 -1.50
CA LEU A 148 18.30 -17.24 -0.55
C LEU A 148 16.97 -17.16 0.21
N GLU A 149 15.82 -17.14 -0.50
CA GLU A 149 14.56 -16.82 0.19
C GLU A 149 14.03 -18.01 0.99
N ARG A 150 14.14 -19.23 0.49
CA ARG A 150 13.66 -20.42 1.20
C ARG A 150 14.32 -20.58 2.59
N PRO A 151 15.67 -20.54 2.74
CA PRO A 151 16.28 -20.59 4.05
C PRO A 151 15.96 -19.36 4.91
N ASN A 152 15.71 -18.19 4.32
CA ASN A 152 15.31 -17.01 5.05
C ASN A 152 13.86 -17.11 5.55
N LEU A 153 12.94 -17.64 4.74
CA LEU A 153 11.56 -17.93 5.15
C LEU A 153 11.52 -18.96 6.27
N ALA A 154 12.31 -20.03 6.15
CA ALA A 154 12.38 -21.10 7.17
C ALA A 154 12.94 -20.62 8.51
N GLY A 155 13.85 -19.65 8.50
CA GLY A 155 14.48 -19.12 9.70
C GLY A 155 13.83 -17.87 10.26
N ALA A 156 12.78 -17.34 9.61
CA ALA A 156 12.06 -16.17 10.11
C ALA A 156 11.22 -16.50 11.35
N ALA A 157 11.22 -15.63 12.34
CA ALA A 157 10.34 -15.74 13.49
C ALA A 157 8.86 -15.61 13.08
N ALA A 158 8.57 -14.79 12.08
CA ALA A 158 7.26 -14.69 11.43
C ALA A 158 7.36 -14.09 10.02
N ILE A 159 6.33 -14.32 9.21
CA ILE A 159 6.11 -13.63 7.92
C ILE A 159 4.94 -12.66 8.08
N HIS A 160 5.17 -11.38 7.82
CA HIS A 160 4.16 -10.33 7.95
C HIS A 160 3.41 -10.14 6.63
N PHE A 161 2.13 -10.45 6.63
CA PHE A 161 1.17 -10.16 5.55
C PHE A 161 0.25 -9.02 5.94
N THR A 162 -0.27 -8.30 4.96
CA THR A 162 -1.14 -7.14 5.20
C THR A 162 -2.62 -7.52 5.25
N SER A 163 -2.96 -8.72 4.78
CA SER A 163 -4.32 -9.28 4.82
C SER A 163 -4.28 -10.81 4.90
N GLU A 164 -5.36 -11.42 5.36
CA GLU A 164 -5.51 -12.88 5.35
C GLU A 164 -5.45 -13.46 3.94
N GLN A 165 -5.99 -12.73 2.97
CA GLN A 165 -5.96 -13.15 1.57
C GLN A 165 -4.53 -13.17 1.02
N GLU A 166 -3.73 -12.16 1.31
CA GLU A 166 -2.30 -12.16 0.96
C GLU A 166 -1.59 -13.37 1.59
N ALA A 167 -1.84 -13.64 2.86
CA ALA A 167 -1.28 -14.81 3.55
C ALA A 167 -1.68 -16.13 2.88
N LYS A 168 -2.94 -16.30 2.48
CA LYS A 168 -3.45 -17.52 1.83
C LYS A 168 -2.89 -17.73 0.43
N THR A 169 -2.75 -16.67 -0.37
CA THR A 169 -2.36 -16.77 -1.78
C THR A 169 -0.84 -16.77 -2.00
N SER A 170 -0.07 -16.28 -1.04
CA SER A 170 1.39 -16.16 -1.17
C SER A 170 2.11 -17.51 -1.21
N GLU A 171 3.10 -17.65 -2.09
CA GLU A 171 3.95 -18.83 -2.22
C GLU A 171 4.95 -18.94 -1.04
N ARG A 172 5.17 -20.13 -0.54
CA ARG A 172 6.11 -20.43 0.56
C ARG A 172 7.30 -21.29 0.13
N PHE A 173 7.37 -21.72 -1.11
CA PHE A 173 8.41 -22.61 -1.65
C PHE A 173 8.57 -23.91 -0.81
N ASN A 174 7.45 -24.50 -0.40
CA ASN A 174 7.38 -25.69 0.48
C ASN A 174 8.04 -25.46 1.85
N THR A 175 7.99 -24.24 2.39
CA THR A 175 8.52 -23.92 3.73
C THR A 175 7.35 -23.70 4.69
N VAL A 176 7.44 -24.32 5.87
CA VAL A 176 6.52 -24.02 6.97
C VAL A 176 6.91 -22.68 7.58
N THR A 177 5.95 -21.76 7.69
CA THR A 177 6.16 -20.42 8.22
C THR A 177 5.14 -20.12 9.33
N ARG A 178 5.51 -19.26 10.27
CA ARG A 178 4.57 -18.61 11.18
C ARG A 178 4.09 -17.32 10.50
N ASP A 179 2.84 -17.28 10.12
CA ASP A 179 2.29 -16.10 9.47
C ASP A 179 1.62 -15.17 10.49
N VAL A 180 1.82 -13.86 10.33
CA VAL A 180 1.13 -12.81 11.08
C VAL A 180 0.49 -11.85 10.11
N VAL A 181 -0.77 -11.51 10.36
CA VAL A 181 -1.51 -10.54 9.55
C VAL A 181 -1.57 -9.23 10.32
N LEU A 182 -0.89 -8.22 9.79
CA LEU A 182 -0.82 -6.88 10.34
C LEU A 182 -1.15 -5.91 9.20
N PRO A 183 -2.33 -5.29 9.22
CA PRO A 183 -2.74 -4.35 8.19
C PRO A 183 -1.82 -3.14 8.06
N LEU A 184 -2.05 -2.32 7.05
CA LEU A 184 -1.33 -1.06 6.88
C LEU A 184 -2.04 0.08 7.59
N GLY A 185 -1.28 0.93 8.26
CA GLY A 185 -1.80 2.16 8.82
C GLY A 185 -2.05 3.21 7.74
N VAL A 186 -3.10 3.98 7.90
CA VAL A 186 -3.38 5.15 7.07
C VAL A 186 -3.57 6.38 7.95
N SER A 187 -3.18 7.53 7.42
CA SER A 187 -3.52 8.84 7.98
C SER A 187 -3.62 9.84 6.85
N LEU A 188 -4.58 10.72 6.96
CA LEU A 188 -4.77 11.81 6.03
C LEU A 188 -4.50 13.14 6.75
N PRO A 189 -3.84 14.09 6.10
CA PRO A 189 -3.75 15.44 6.63
C PRO A 189 -5.14 16.10 6.67
N PRO A 190 -5.32 17.17 7.43
CA PRO A 190 -6.56 17.93 7.40
C PRO A 190 -6.98 18.30 5.97
N SER A 191 -8.27 18.33 5.74
CA SER A 191 -8.86 18.71 4.45
C SER A 191 -8.41 20.10 4.03
N ALA A 192 -8.19 20.30 2.73
CA ALA A 192 -7.90 21.63 2.21
C ALA A 192 -9.10 22.55 2.35
N SER A 193 -8.86 23.82 2.71
CA SER A 193 -9.91 24.82 2.86
C SER A 193 -10.54 25.28 1.53
N SER A 194 -9.89 24.99 0.40
CA SER A 194 -10.40 25.34 -0.94
C SER A 194 -11.50 24.39 -1.39
N SER A 195 -12.60 24.93 -1.91
CA SER A 195 -13.70 24.14 -2.46
C SER A 195 -13.24 23.33 -3.68
N ILE A 196 -13.21 22.00 -3.56
CA ILE A 196 -12.93 21.08 -4.67
C ILE A 196 -14.00 21.20 -5.79
N HIS A 197 -15.24 21.54 -5.42
CA HIS A 197 -16.32 21.74 -6.37
C HIS A 197 -16.01 22.86 -7.36
N GLU A 198 -15.51 23.99 -6.86
CA GLU A 198 -15.14 25.14 -7.70
C GLU A 198 -13.88 24.87 -8.50
N LYS A 199 -12.86 24.30 -7.84
CA LYS A 199 -11.58 24.02 -8.48
C LYS A 199 -11.69 23.06 -9.66
N TYR A 200 -12.52 22.02 -9.54
CA TYR A 200 -12.61 20.93 -10.52
C TYR A 200 -13.94 20.89 -11.29
N GLY A 201 -14.81 21.89 -11.10
CA GLY A 201 -16.11 21.94 -11.76
C GLY A 201 -17.04 20.79 -11.36
N ILE A 202 -16.94 20.30 -10.12
CA ILE A 202 -17.74 19.17 -9.63
C ILE A 202 -19.12 19.71 -9.20
N PRO A 203 -20.23 19.20 -9.73
CA PRO A 203 -21.58 19.64 -9.34
C PRO A 203 -21.88 19.32 -7.87
N LYS A 204 -22.56 20.25 -7.17
CA LYS A 204 -22.95 20.05 -5.75
C LYS A 204 -24.23 19.23 -5.58
N ASN A 205 -24.99 19.03 -6.65
CA ASN A 205 -26.33 18.43 -6.64
C ASN A 205 -26.36 17.00 -7.19
N LYS A 206 -25.20 16.40 -7.45
CA LYS A 206 -25.09 15.03 -7.96
C LYS A 206 -24.23 14.17 -7.04
N PRO A 207 -24.57 12.90 -6.85
CA PRO A 207 -23.68 11.96 -6.15
C PRO A 207 -22.31 11.87 -6.82
N ILE A 208 -21.24 11.93 -6.03
CA ILE A 208 -19.86 11.85 -6.50
C ILE A 208 -19.36 10.42 -6.39
N LEU A 209 -19.02 9.83 -7.54
CA LEU A 209 -18.29 8.55 -7.64
C LEU A 209 -16.81 8.87 -7.82
N LEU A 210 -15.98 8.56 -6.83
CA LEU A 210 -14.55 8.84 -6.87
C LEU A 210 -13.74 7.58 -7.18
N PHE A 211 -12.98 7.62 -8.25
CA PHE A 211 -11.85 6.71 -8.45
C PHE A 211 -10.57 7.47 -8.13
N MET A 212 -9.74 6.93 -7.24
CA MET A 212 -8.46 7.54 -6.88
C MET A 212 -7.37 6.47 -6.82
N SER A 213 -6.60 6.38 -7.88
CA SER A 213 -5.46 5.45 -7.98
C SER A 213 -4.56 5.84 -9.16
N ARG A 214 -3.41 5.18 -9.28
CA ARG A 214 -2.64 5.24 -10.53
C ARG A 214 -3.50 4.72 -11.69
N ILE A 215 -3.46 5.38 -12.83
CA ILE A 215 -4.16 4.95 -14.05
C ILE A 215 -3.36 3.80 -14.68
N ASP A 216 -3.64 2.59 -14.25
CA ASP A 216 -2.92 1.36 -14.60
C ASP A 216 -3.94 0.27 -14.97
N PRO A 217 -3.71 -0.57 -15.99
CA PRO A 217 -4.63 -1.63 -16.38
C PRO A 217 -5.12 -2.51 -15.21
N LYS A 218 -4.28 -2.73 -14.20
CA LYS A 218 -4.65 -3.52 -13.01
C LYS A 218 -5.74 -2.89 -12.16
N LYS A 219 -6.03 -1.60 -12.35
CA LYS A 219 -6.99 -0.86 -11.51
C LYS A 219 -8.44 -0.92 -12.02
N GLY A 220 -8.66 -1.59 -13.15
CA GLY A 220 -9.99 -1.93 -13.65
C GLY A 220 -10.80 -0.75 -14.19
N LEU A 221 -10.13 0.31 -14.71
CA LEU A 221 -10.84 1.39 -15.41
C LEU A 221 -11.53 0.91 -16.69
N ASP A 222 -10.99 -0.11 -17.33
CA ASP A 222 -11.59 -0.79 -18.49
C ASP A 222 -12.90 -1.52 -18.14
N LEU A 223 -13.06 -1.97 -16.87
CA LEU A 223 -14.33 -2.47 -16.33
C LEU A 223 -15.26 -1.33 -15.92
N LEU A 224 -14.73 -0.30 -15.24
CA LEU A 224 -15.53 0.76 -14.63
C LEU A 224 -16.20 1.64 -15.69
N LEU A 225 -15.48 2.08 -16.71
CA LEU A 225 -16.01 3.02 -17.69
C LEU A 225 -17.26 2.48 -18.43
N PRO A 226 -17.29 1.23 -18.94
CA PRO A 226 -18.50 0.66 -19.54
C PRO A 226 -19.69 0.59 -18.57
N VAL A 227 -19.42 0.32 -17.29
CA VAL A 227 -20.46 0.31 -16.26
C VAL A 227 -21.05 1.70 -16.08
N LEU A 228 -20.20 2.73 -15.95
CA LEU A 228 -20.64 4.12 -15.78
C LEU A 228 -21.42 4.62 -17.01
N GLU A 229 -21.03 4.24 -18.21
CA GLU A 229 -21.73 4.57 -19.46
C GLU A 229 -23.18 4.06 -19.47
N ASN A 230 -23.43 2.90 -18.82
CA ASN A 230 -24.72 2.22 -18.82
C ASN A 230 -25.45 2.20 -17.47
N LEU A 231 -24.94 2.96 -16.48
CA LEU A 231 -25.47 2.89 -15.11
C LEU A 231 -26.91 3.41 -14.96
N GLY A 232 -27.34 4.34 -15.84
CA GLY A 232 -28.71 4.87 -15.87
C GLY A 232 -29.06 5.81 -14.71
N SER A 233 -28.18 6.02 -13.75
CA SER A 233 -28.35 6.92 -12.61
C SER A 233 -27.72 8.29 -12.88
N ASP A 234 -28.19 9.32 -12.16
CA ASP A 234 -27.55 10.64 -12.20
C ASP A 234 -26.39 10.66 -11.18
N PHE A 235 -25.18 10.89 -11.65
CA PHE A 235 -23.96 10.95 -10.87
C PHE A 235 -22.92 11.87 -11.52
N HIS A 236 -21.89 12.21 -10.78
CA HIS A 236 -20.67 12.82 -11.31
C HIS A 236 -19.47 11.94 -10.99
N PHE A 237 -18.70 11.58 -12.02
CA PHE A 237 -17.48 10.76 -11.86
C PHE A 237 -16.26 11.65 -11.67
N VAL A 238 -15.46 11.35 -10.66
CA VAL A 238 -14.17 12.01 -10.44
C VAL A 238 -13.05 11.01 -10.60
N LEU A 239 -12.21 11.24 -11.61
CA LEU A 239 -11.02 10.45 -11.89
C LEU A 239 -9.78 11.18 -11.33
N ALA A 240 -9.27 10.70 -10.20
CA ALA A 240 -8.07 11.22 -9.56
C ALA A 240 -6.89 10.26 -9.75
N GLY A 241 -5.79 10.75 -10.30
CA GLY A 241 -4.57 9.99 -10.54
C GLY A 241 -3.93 10.26 -11.89
N GLY A 242 -2.83 9.57 -12.14
CA GLY A 242 -2.07 9.60 -13.38
C GLY A 242 -1.12 8.42 -13.46
N ASN A 243 -0.41 8.26 -14.57
CA ASN A 243 0.61 7.22 -14.72
C ASN A 243 1.79 7.69 -15.57
N PRO A 244 2.76 8.41 -15.00
CA PRO A 244 3.97 8.82 -15.73
C PRO A 244 4.80 7.65 -16.29
N GLN A 245 4.57 6.42 -15.81
CA GLN A 245 5.28 5.22 -16.28
C GLN A 245 4.61 4.59 -17.52
N ASP A 246 3.32 4.83 -17.73
CA ASP A 246 2.56 4.40 -18.89
C ASP A 246 1.62 5.51 -19.37
N PRO A 247 2.16 6.58 -19.99
CA PRO A 247 1.36 7.69 -20.50
C PRO A 247 0.41 7.26 -21.63
N SER A 248 0.72 6.18 -22.33
CA SER A 248 -0.11 5.70 -23.43
C SER A 248 -1.44 5.12 -22.95
N TYR A 249 -1.42 4.33 -21.87
CA TYR A 249 -2.63 3.82 -21.27
C TYR A 249 -3.46 4.95 -20.64
N GLU A 250 -2.80 5.90 -19.96
CA GLU A 250 -3.48 7.08 -19.42
C GLU A 250 -4.20 7.87 -20.53
N ALA A 251 -3.54 8.11 -21.68
CA ALA A 251 -4.15 8.77 -22.83
C ALA A 251 -5.38 8.01 -23.34
N THR A 252 -5.29 6.69 -23.48
CA THR A 252 -6.41 5.83 -23.91
C THR A 252 -7.64 5.98 -22.99
N ILE A 253 -7.44 6.05 -21.67
CA ILE A 253 -8.52 6.25 -20.70
C ILE A 253 -9.13 7.65 -20.85
N ARG A 254 -8.30 8.70 -21.00
CA ARG A 254 -8.76 10.08 -21.18
C ARG A 254 -9.56 10.24 -22.48
N ASP A 255 -9.07 9.67 -23.57
CA ASP A 255 -9.75 9.68 -24.87
C ASP A 255 -11.09 8.96 -24.81
N ARG A 256 -11.13 7.79 -24.15
CA ARG A 256 -12.39 7.06 -23.95
C ARG A 256 -13.43 7.90 -23.22
N ILE A 257 -13.06 8.59 -22.15
CA ILE A 257 -13.97 9.51 -21.43
C ILE A 257 -14.39 10.64 -22.35
N GLN A 258 -13.45 11.29 -23.05
CA GLN A 258 -13.70 12.45 -23.90
C GLN A 258 -14.66 12.16 -25.06
N TYR A 259 -14.62 10.94 -25.61
CA TYR A 259 -15.44 10.54 -26.78
C TYR A 259 -16.62 9.65 -26.40
N SER A 260 -17.01 9.59 -25.12
CA SER A 260 -18.16 8.83 -24.61
C SER A 260 -19.23 9.75 -23.99
N GLN A 261 -20.32 9.13 -23.54
CA GLN A 261 -21.38 9.81 -22.77
C GLN A 261 -20.89 10.31 -21.40
N LEU A 262 -19.69 9.91 -20.96
CA LEU A 262 -19.12 10.33 -19.68
C LEU A 262 -18.46 11.71 -19.74
N LYS A 263 -18.23 12.29 -20.91
CA LYS A 263 -17.55 13.58 -21.09
C LYS A 263 -18.08 14.66 -20.15
N ASP A 264 -19.39 14.89 -20.17
CA ASP A 264 -20.03 15.96 -19.39
C ASP A 264 -20.39 15.55 -17.94
N LYS A 265 -20.07 14.30 -17.58
CA LYS A 265 -20.30 13.73 -16.25
C LYS A 265 -19.01 13.42 -15.50
N THR A 266 -17.84 13.82 -16.04
CA THR A 266 -16.53 13.43 -15.48
C THR A 266 -15.63 14.64 -15.28
N SER A 267 -15.03 14.74 -14.09
CA SER A 267 -13.89 15.61 -13.81
C SER A 267 -12.61 14.78 -13.70
N ILE A 268 -11.62 15.05 -14.56
CA ILE A 268 -10.29 14.43 -14.50
C ILE A 268 -9.35 15.37 -13.76
N VAL A 269 -9.06 15.08 -12.49
CA VAL A 269 -8.36 16.00 -11.60
C VAL A 269 -6.83 15.79 -11.57
N GLY A 270 -6.35 14.69 -12.17
CA GLY A 270 -4.92 14.37 -12.16
C GLY A 270 -4.43 13.83 -10.80
N PHE A 271 -3.13 13.88 -10.58
CA PHE A 271 -2.52 13.41 -9.35
C PHE A 271 -2.73 14.41 -8.21
N VAL A 272 -3.31 13.95 -7.11
CA VAL A 272 -3.63 14.77 -5.93
C VAL A 272 -2.94 14.24 -4.67
N THR A 273 -2.57 15.14 -3.77
CA THR A 273 -1.89 14.83 -2.50
C THR A 273 -2.36 15.76 -1.38
N GLY A 274 -1.92 15.47 -0.16
CA GLY A 274 -2.15 16.36 0.98
C GLY A 274 -3.64 16.58 1.28
N GLY A 275 -3.97 17.77 1.75
CA GLY A 275 -5.34 18.14 2.14
C GLY A 275 -6.34 18.10 0.98
N GLU A 276 -5.89 18.25 -0.26
CA GLU A 276 -6.74 18.15 -1.44
C GLU A 276 -7.22 16.71 -1.69
N LYS A 277 -6.33 15.72 -1.47
CA LYS A 277 -6.72 14.31 -1.48
C LYS A 277 -7.78 14.03 -0.43
N THR A 278 -7.61 14.56 0.78
CA THR A 278 -8.57 14.42 1.87
C THR A 278 -9.92 15.03 1.49
N ALA A 279 -9.91 16.24 0.93
CA ALA A 279 -11.13 16.93 0.52
C ALA A 279 -11.93 16.17 -0.55
N LEU A 280 -11.25 15.54 -1.52
CA LEU A 280 -11.90 14.70 -2.54
C LEU A 280 -12.50 13.44 -1.93
N LEU A 281 -11.81 12.80 -1.00
CA LEU A 281 -12.31 11.61 -0.30
C LEU A 281 -13.53 11.95 0.55
N GLU A 282 -13.50 13.03 1.32
CA GLU A 282 -14.63 13.49 2.17
C GLU A 282 -15.86 13.90 1.35
N ALA A 283 -15.65 14.46 0.16
CA ALA A 283 -16.76 14.89 -0.69
C ALA A 283 -17.38 13.75 -1.50
N ALA A 284 -16.70 12.62 -1.63
CA ALA A 284 -17.20 11.48 -2.39
C ALA A 284 -18.36 10.79 -1.67
N ASP A 285 -19.43 10.48 -2.40
CA ASP A 285 -20.52 9.65 -1.92
C ASP A 285 -20.17 8.16 -1.97
N LEU A 286 -19.34 7.77 -2.94
CA LEU A 286 -18.81 6.42 -3.10
C LEU A 286 -17.37 6.48 -3.60
N PHE A 287 -16.49 5.71 -2.99
CA PHE A 287 -15.17 5.42 -3.51
C PHE A 287 -15.21 4.12 -4.31
N VAL A 288 -14.73 4.11 -5.56
CA VAL A 288 -14.85 2.96 -6.45
C VAL A 288 -13.47 2.48 -6.89
N LEU A 289 -13.13 1.21 -6.63
CA LEU A 289 -11.85 0.61 -7.04
C LEU A 289 -12.02 -0.86 -7.47
N PRO A 290 -12.40 -1.15 -8.73
CA PRO A 290 -12.62 -2.51 -9.23
C PRO A 290 -11.31 -3.14 -9.74
N SER A 291 -10.25 -3.08 -8.92
CA SER A 291 -8.93 -3.60 -9.31
C SER A 291 -8.95 -5.09 -9.61
N TYR A 292 -8.23 -5.50 -10.65
CA TYR A 292 -7.96 -6.93 -10.93
C TYR A 292 -6.98 -7.54 -9.94
N TYR A 293 -6.22 -6.70 -9.26
CA TYR A 293 -5.32 -7.10 -8.18
C TYR A 293 -4.93 -5.90 -7.33
N GLU A 294 -5.10 -6.01 -6.03
CA GLU A 294 -4.64 -5.03 -5.05
C GLU A 294 -4.28 -5.72 -3.74
N ASN A 295 -3.04 -5.60 -3.31
CA ASN A 295 -2.56 -6.31 -2.13
C ASN A 295 -3.21 -5.84 -0.82
N PHE A 296 -3.41 -4.54 -0.66
CA PHE A 296 -4.11 -3.98 0.50
C PHE A 296 -5.17 -2.96 0.08
N GLY A 297 -4.82 -2.06 -0.83
CA GLY A 297 -5.71 -0.98 -1.23
C GLY A 297 -5.65 0.22 -0.28
N ILE A 298 -4.49 0.84 -0.14
CA ILE A 298 -4.29 2.00 0.73
C ILE A 298 -5.36 3.07 0.49
N ALA A 299 -5.70 3.36 -0.78
CA ALA A 299 -6.71 4.34 -1.12
C ALA A 299 -8.12 3.94 -0.64
N VAL A 300 -8.43 2.65 -0.58
CA VAL A 300 -9.68 2.13 0.01
C VAL A 300 -9.70 2.41 1.51
N ALA A 301 -8.62 2.07 2.22
CA ALA A 301 -8.50 2.34 3.66
C ALA A 301 -8.53 3.85 3.98
N GLU A 302 -7.93 4.68 3.13
CA GLU A 302 -8.00 6.14 3.22
C GLU A 302 -9.44 6.67 3.04
N ALA A 303 -10.19 6.16 2.05
CA ALA A 303 -11.61 6.51 1.86
C ALA A 303 -12.44 6.11 3.09
N MET A 304 -12.23 4.90 3.60
CA MET A 304 -12.89 4.43 4.82
C MET A 304 -12.59 5.33 6.01
N SER A 305 -11.34 5.81 6.15
CA SER A 305 -10.92 6.61 7.32
C SER A 305 -11.65 7.96 7.43
N VAL A 306 -12.13 8.50 6.33
CA VAL A 306 -12.95 9.74 6.30
C VAL A 306 -14.45 9.46 6.25
N GLY A 307 -14.87 8.20 6.28
CA GLY A 307 -16.28 7.83 6.30
C GLY A 307 -16.92 7.69 4.91
N THR A 308 -16.12 7.58 3.86
CA THR A 308 -16.61 7.34 2.50
C THR A 308 -16.82 5.84 2.29
N PRO A 309 -18.04 5.38 1.98
CA PRO A 309 -18.29 3.97 1.71
C PRO A 309 -17.69 3.57 0.37
N VAL A 310 -17.31 2.29 0.26
CA VAL A 310 -16.50 1.82 -0.86
C VAL A 310 -17.23 0.78 -1.72
N VAL A 311 -16.99 0.79 -3.03
CA VAL A 311 -17.34 -0.27 -3.97
C VAL A 311 -16.05 -0.82 -4.54
N ILE A 312 -15.70 -2.06 -4.20
CA ILE A 312 -14.43 -2.67 -4.59
C ILE A 312 -14.65 -4.05 -5.20
N SER A 313 -13.65 -4.53 -5.93
CA SER A 313 -13.65 -5.92 -6.38
C SER A 313 -13.21 -6.88 -5.26
N ASP A 314 -13.58 -8.15 -5.39
CA ASP A 314 -13.10 -9.28 -4.57
C ASP A 314 -11.60 -9.59 -4.74
N GLN A 315 -10.93 -8.86 -5.65
CA GLN A 315 -9.49 -8.93 -5.89
C GLN A 315 -8.69 -7.83 -5.14
N VAL A 316 -9.37 -6.97 -4.40
CA VAL A 316 -8.76 -6.09 -3.38
C VAL A 316 -8.71 -6.88 -2.08
N HIS A 317 -7.51 -7.28 -1.63
CA HIS A 317 -7.34 -8.32 -0.59
C HIS A 317 -7.87 -7.97 0.81
N ILE A 318 -8.42 -6.76 1.00
CA ILE A 318 -9.17 -6.39 2.23
C ILE A 318 -10.69 -6.49 2.06
N TRP A 319 -11.19 -7.11 0.98
CA TRP A 319 -12.62 -7.19 0.70
C TRP A 319 -13.42 -7.88 1.82
N GLN A 320 -12.83 -8.90 2.50
CA GLN A 320 -13.47 -9.54 3.63
C GLN A 320 -13.70 -8.59 4.82
N ASP A 321 -12.79 -7.63 5.02
CA ASP A 321 -12.95 -6.60 6.05
C ASP A 321 -14.09 -5.65 5.71
N ILE A 322 -14.24 -5.26 4.43
CA ILE A 322 -15.34 -4.44 3.93
C ILE A 322 -16.68 -5.15 4.12
N GLU A 323 -16.76 -6.44 3.77
CA GLU A 323 -17.95 -7.25 3.92
C GLU A 323 -18.34 -7.40 5.41
N ARG A 324 -17.39 -7.84 6.26
CA ARG A 324 -17.59 -8.04 7.69
C ARG A 324 -18.03 -6.78 8.42
N SER A 325 -17.42 -5.64 8.09
CA SER A 325 -17.75 -4.35 8.71
C SER A 325 -18.96 -3.66 8.09
N ARG A 326 -19.51 -4.18 6.99
CA ARG A 326 -20.55 -3.51 6.19
C ARG A 326 -20.15 -2.07 5.83
N SER A 327 -18.92 -1.89 5.35
CA SER A 327 -18.35 -0.59 5.01
C SER A 327 -18.50 -0.23 3.54
N GLY A 328 -19.04 -1.13 2.73
CA GLY A 328 -19.17 -0.94 1.29
C GLY A 328 -19.82 -2.13 0.60
N TRP A 329 -19.64 -2.22 -0.70
CA TRP A 329 -20.16 -3.28 -1.57
C TRP A 329 -19.02 -3.99 -2.28
N ILE A 330 -19.16 -5.29 -2.47
CA ILE A 330 -18.16 -6.12 -3.13
C ILE A 330 -18.70 -6.55 -4.49
N ALA A 331 -17.87 -6.43 -5.52
CA ALA A 331 -18.16 -6.91 -6.86
C ALA A 331 -17.14 -7.95 -7.31
N GLN A 332 -17.52 -8.88 -8.16
CA GLN A 332 -16.57 -9.65 -8.95
C GLN A 332 -15.95 -8.78 -10.04
N CYS A 333 -14.76 -9.15 -10.53
CA CYS A 333 -14.09 -8.44 -11.63
C CYS A 333 -14.79 -8.65 -12.99
N ASN A 334 -16.08 -8.29 -13.09
CA ASN A 334 -16.84 -8.27 -14.34
C ASN A 334 -17.86 -7.12 -14.33
N VAL A 335 -18.30 -6.75 -15.52
CA VAL A 335 -19.20 -5.61 -15.74
C VAL A 335 -20.55 -5.81 -15.06
N GLU A 336 -21.10 -7.01 -15.10
CA GLU A 336 -22.43 -7.32 -14.55
C GLU A 336 -22.46 -7.14 -13.02
N SER A 337 -21.51 -7.76 -12.31
CA SER A 337 -21.42 -7.69 -10.85
C SER A 337 -21.11 -6.27 -10.37
N LEU A 338 -20.20 -5.55 -11.06
CA LEU A 338 -19.88 -4.16 -10.72
C LEU A 338 -21.08 -3.23 -10.97
N THR A 339 -21.84 -3.46 -12.04
CA THR A 339 -23.08 -2.71 -12.31
C THR A 339 -24.09 -2.91 -11.20
N GLN A 340 -24.28 -4.15 -10.76
CA GLN A 340 -25.21 -4.47 -9.68
C GLN A 340 -24.80 -3.79 -8.37
N ALA A 341 -23.51 -3.90 -7.99
CA ALA A 341 -22.97 -3.29 -6.77
C ALA A 341 -23.14 -1.76 -6.77
N LEU A 342 -22.86 -1.09 -7.89
CA LEU A 342 -23.04 0.35 -8.02
C LEU A 342 -24.52 0.78 -7.99
N LYS A 343 -25.40 0.02 -8.62
CA LYS A 343 -26.86 0.28 -8.56
C LYS A 343 -27.37 0.16 -7.12
N GLU A 344 -27.00 -0.88 -6.41
CA GLU A 344 -27.36 -1.07 -5.01
C GLU A 344 -26.83 0.07 -4.13
N ALA A 345 -25.54 0.43 -4.34
CA ALA A 345 -24.92 1.50 -3.60
C ALA A 345 -25.59 2.86 -3.83
N LEU A 346 -26.06 3.16 -5.03
CA LEU A 346 -26.72 4.43 -5.37
C LEU A 346 -28.22 4.46 -5.02
N ALA A 347 -28.87 3.31 -4.87
CA ALA A 347 -30.30 3.22 -4.65
C ALA A 347 -30.74 3.72 -3.27
N ASN A 348 -29.89 3.66 -2.24
CA ASN A 348 -30.27 3.91 -0.86
C ASN A 348 -29.28 4.84 -0.14
N ARG A 349 -29.58 6.13 -0.09
CA ARG A 349 -28.73 7.13 0.57
C ARG A 349 -28.55 6.87 2.07
N VAL A 350 -29.57 6.37 2.75
CA VAL A 350 -29.49 6.06 4.19
C VAL A 350 -28.49 4.94 4.43
N GLU A 351 -28.50 3.91 3.59
CA GLU A 351 -27.54 2.82 3.67
C GLU A 351 -26.11 3.28 3.33
N GLN A 352 -25.93 4.15 2.33
CA GLN A 352 -24.62 4.74 2.05
C GLN A 352 -24.04 5.42 3.29
N ILE A 353 -24.82 6.29 3.93
CA ILE A 353 -24.39 7.02 5.14
C ILE A 353 -24.05 6.03 6.26
N GLN A 354 -24.85 4.98 6.44
CA GLN A 354 -24.58 3.97 7.48
C GLN A 354 -23.30 3.19 7.18
N ARG A 355 -23.09 2.77 5.93
CA ARG A 355 -21.85 2.08 5.52
C ARG A 355 -20.63 2.99 5.61
N GLY A 356 -20.77 4.28 5.32
CA GLY A 356 -19.73 5.27 5.56
C GLY A 356 -19.33 5.40 7.02
N LYS A 357 -20.30 5.47 7.94
CA LYS A 357 -20.03 5.47 9.39
C LYS A 357 -19.31 4.18 9.84
N ASN A 358 -19.77 3.04 9.34
CA ASN A 358 -19.13 1.75 9.63
C ASN A 358 -17.68 1.73 9.12
N ALA A 359 -17.44 2.27 7.92
CA ALA A 359 -16.12 2.39 7.32
C ALA A 359 -15.18 3.20 8.21
N GLN A 360 -15.63 4.37 8.69
CA GLN A 360 -14.84 5.24 9.55
C GLN A 360 -14.48 4.58 10.88
N ILE A 361 -15.46 3.96 11.54
CA ILE A 361 -15.25 3.24 12.81
C ILE A 361 -14.26 2.10 12.61
N PHE A 362 -14.47 1.29 11.56
CA PHE A 362 -13.59 0.16 11.28
C PHE A 362 -12.15 0.60 10.97
N ALA A 363 -12.00 1.62 10.11
CA ALA A 363 -10.67 2.14 9.76
C ALA A 363 -9.95 2.74 10.97
N GLN A 364 -10.65 3.46 11.85
CA GLN A 364 -10.08 3.99 13.08
C GLN A 364 -9.56 2.88 14.01
N GLN A 365 -10.32 1.81 14.15
CA GLN A 365 -9.98 0.70 15.04
C GLN A 365 -8.91 -0.26 14.47
N ASN A 366 -8.83 -0.41 13.15
CA ASN A 366 -8.01 -1.44 12.51
C ASN A 366 -6.94 -0.90 11.57
N TYR A 367 -7.10 0.31 11.01
CA TYR A 367 -6.20 0.89 10.01
C TYR A 367 -5.57 2.22 10.45
N SER A 368 -5.87 2.74 11.66
CA SER A 368 -5.13 3.88 12.19
C SER A 368 -3.70 3.48 12.58
N TRP A 369 -2.74 4.40 12.44
CA TRP A 369 -1.36 4.12 12.84
C TRP A 369 -1.22 3.75 14.32
N ASP A 370 -2.04 4.33 15.20
CA ASP A 370 -2.03 4.00 16.64
C ASP A 370 -2.51 2.55 16.87
N ALA A 371 -3.59 2.12 16.19
CA ALA A 371 -4.08 0.73 16.27
C ALA A 371 -3.06 -0.27 15.71
N ILE A 372 -2.46 0.05 14.55
CA ILE A 372 -1.43 -0.79 13.94
C ILE A 372 -0.18 -0.89 14.83
N ALA A 373 0.27 0.22 15.41
CA ALA A 373 1.43 0.20 16.31
C ALA A 373 1.20 -0.74 17.49
N GLN A 374 0.02 -0.74 18.11
CA GLN A 374 -0.30 -1.64 19.23
C GLN A 374 -0.28 -3.12 18.80
N GLN A 375 -0.85 -3.45 17.64
CA GLN A 375 -0.83 -4.82 17.11
C GLN A 375 0.60 -5.28 16.81
N VAL A 376 1.41 -4.41 16.20
CA VAL A 376 2.81 -4.69 15.87
C VAL A 376 3.66 -4.85 17.13
N ILE A 377 3.49 -4.00 18.13
CA ILE A 377 4.20 -4.10 19.42
C ILE A 377 3.89 -5.44 20.08
N LYS A 378 2.62 -5.82 20.16
CA LYS A 378 2.22 -7.13 20.71
C LYS A 378 2.88 -8.28 19.93
N THR A 379 2.87 -8.21 18.61
CA THR A 379 3.52 -9.22 17.76
C THR A 379 5.02 -9.28 18.02
N TYR A 380 5.70 -8.15 18.14
CA TYR A 380 7.13 -8.13 18.46
C TYR A 380 7.43 -8.76 19.83
N GLN A 381 6.62 -8.44 20.85
CA GLN A 381 6.74 -9.03 22.20
C GLN A 381 6.55 -10.55 22.20
N ASP A 382 5.67 -11.08 21.34
CA ASP A 382 5.41 -12.52 21.21
C ASP A 382 6.53 -13.27 20.46
N LEU A 383 7.46 -12.55 19.82
CA LEU A 383 8.54 -13.11 18.98
C LEU A 383 9.94 -12.93 19.53
N ILE A 384 10.11 -12.07 20.56
CA ILE A 384 11.35 -11.85 21.30
C ILE A 384 11.40 -12.80 22.53
#